data_047c80de2b054c383ca5b95886d72a2c
#
_entry.id   047c80de2b054c383ca5b95886d72a2c
#
_cell.length_a   1.000
_cell.length_b   1.000
_cell.length_c   1.000
_cell.angle_alpha   90.00
_cell.angle_beta   90.00
_cell.angle_gamma   90.00
#
_symmetry.space_group_name_H-M   'P 1'
#
loop_
_entity.id
_entity.type
_entity.pdbx_description
1 polymer ?
#
loop_
_entity_poly.entity_id
_entity_poly.type
_entity_poly.pdbx_seq_one_letter_code
_entity_poly.pdbx_strand_id
1 'polypeptide(L)'
;MRLVDFTLKVLGITEAMHRWQITVADVDDRRRDKIARYAEEIAATLARVAEAIERLDRDPADKAAARIAVREFGRLSGYIETIVTALEGRVDGRRLAGVKRRLEGLADDGPITATVRRPDTSHIERLAAAEGYFRALADSLRI
;
A
#
# COMPACT_ATOMS: atom_id res chain seq x y z
N MET A 1 -14.31 -7.73 -7.02
CA MET A 1 -13.63 -8.04 -5.74
C MET A 1 -14.20 -7.18 -4.64
N ARG A 2 -14.41 -7.75 -3.47
CA ARG A 2 -14.90 -7.00 -2.31
C ARG A 2 -13.82 -6.05 -1.79
N LEU A 3 -14.21 -4.87 -1.32
CA LEU A 3 -13.28 -3.88 -0.75
C LEU A 3 -12.46 -4.46 0.41
N VAL A 4 -13.06 -5.28 1.28
CA VAL A 4 -12.37 -5.94 2.39
C VAL A 4 -11.29 -6.89 1.87
N ASP A 5 -11.59 -7.69 0.84
CA ASP A 5 -10.62 -8.61 0.25
C ASP A 5 -9.47 -7.87 -0.40
N PHE A 6 -9.75 -6.75 -1.07
CA PHE A 6 -8.73 -5.90 -1.67
C PHE A 6 -7.84 -5.28 -0.60
N THR A 7 -8.43 -4.80 0.50
CA THR A 7 -7.69 -4.26 1.65
C THR A 7 -6.71 -5.29 2.19
N LEU A 8 -7.15 -6.54 2.38
CA LEU A 8 -6.30 -7.62 2.86
C LEU A 8 -5.13 -7.91 1.90
N LYS A 9 -5.39 -7.90 0.60
CA LYS A 9 -4.32 -8.11 -0.40
C LYS A 9 -3.30 -6.98 -0.40
N VAL A 10 -3.76 -5.73 -0.32
CA VAL A 10 -2.87 -4.57 -0.21
C VAL A 10 -2.02 -4.65 1.05
N LEU A 11 -2.62 -4.99 2.19
CA LEU A 11 -1.90 -5.17 3.44
C LEU A 11 -0.85 -6.28 3.34
N GLY A 12 -1.19 -7.38 2.66
CA GLY A 12 -0.23 -8.45 2.40
C GLY A 12 0.99 -7.97 1.61
N ILE A 13 0.80 -7.10 0.62
CA ILE A 13 1.87 -6.50 -0.16
C ILE A 13 2.73 -5.56 0.70
N THR A 14 2.10 -4.65 1.43
CA THR A 14 2.81 -3.66 2.26
C THR A 14 3.61 -4.33 3.38
N GLU A 15 3.05 -5.35 4.01
CA GLU A 15 3.73 -6.11 5.04
C GLU A 15 4.88 -6.96 4.48
N ALA A 16 4.74 -7.49 3.26
CA ALA A 16 5.84 -8.16 2.56
C ALA A 16 6.99 -7.19 2.28
N MET A 17 6.69 -5.97 1.85
CA MET A 17 7.70 -4.94 1.64
C MET A 17 8.38 -4.53 2.95
N HIS A 18 7.63 -4.45 4.05
CA HIS A 18 8.20 -4.19 5.36
C HIS A 18 9.24 -5.27 5.74
N ARG A 19 8.94 -6.54 5.46
CA ARG A 19 9.87 -7.64 5.74
C ARG A 19 11.14 -7.61 4.89
N TRP A 20 11.19 -6.84 3.82
CA TRP A 20 12.41 -6.67 3.01
C TRP A 20 13.50 -5.94 3.78
N GLN A 21 13.17 -5.18 4.82
CA GLN A 21 14.12 -4.38 5.60
C GLN A 21 15.02 -3.53 4.70
N ILE A 22 14.38 -2.78 3.79
CA ILE A 22 15.09 -1.88 2.88
C ILE A 22 15.90 -0.88 3.69
N THR A 23 17.21 -0.79 3.42
CA THR A 23 18.12 0.15 4.07
C THR A 23 18.61 1.18 3.09
N VAL A 24 19.23 2.23 3.61
CA VAL A 24 19.86 3.29 2.78
C VAL A 24 20.91 2.68 1.84
N ALA A 25 21.62 1.61 2.27
CA ALA A 25 22.62 0.93 1.45
C ALA A 25 22.03 0.22 0.23
N ASP A 26 20.76 -0.18 0.28
CA ASP A 26 20.08 -0.88 -0.81
C ASP A 26 19.63 0.07 -1.93
N VAL A 27 19.69 1.39 -1.70
CA VAL A 27 19.16 2.40 -2.61
C VAL A 27 20.28 3.32 -3.07
N ASP A 28 20.44 3.47 -4.38
CA ASP A 28 21.39 4.42 -4.98
C ASP A 28 21.09 5.85 -4.55
N ASP A 29 22.14 6.67 -4.39
CA ASP A 29 22.00 8.10 -4.10
C ASP A 29 21.05 8.80 -5.07
N ARG A 30 21.12 8.44 -6.34
CA ARG A 30 20.28 9.01 -7.39
C ARG A 30 18.80 8.71 -7.23
N ARG A 31 18.47 7.61 -6.56
CA ARG A 31 17.09 7.10 -6.41
C ARG A 31 16.50 7.37 -5.04
N ARG A 32 17.32 7.77 -4.06
CA ARG A 32 16.87 7.97 -2.68
C ARG A 32 15.72 8.95 -2.58
N ASP A 33 15.84 10.12 -3.18
CA ASP A 33 14.79 11.14 -3.12
C ASP A 33 13.52 10.67 -3.81
N LYS A 34 13.65 9.98 -4.94
CA LYS A 34 12.50 9.46 -5.68
C LYS A 34 11.76 8.40 -4.85
N ILE A 35 12.49 7.44 -4.31
CA ILE A 35 11.89 6.38 -3.49
C ILE A 35 11.31 6.96 -2.20
N ALA A 36 11.99 7.90 -1.56
CA ALA A 36 11.48 8.60 -0.37
C ALA A 36 10.15 9.29 -0.68
N ARG A 37 10.05 9.99 -1.80
CA ARG A 37 8.83 10.67 -2.22
C ARG A 37 7.69 9.68 -2.44
N TYR A 38 7.94 8.57 -3.12
CA TYR A 38 6.91 7.56 -3.35
C TYR A 38 6.52 6.83 -2.06
N ALA A 39 7.47 6.57 -1.16
CA ALA A 39 7.16 6.01 0.15
C ALA A 39 6.25 6.94 0.96
N GLU A 40 6.52 8.25 0.92
CA GLU A 40 5.69 9.27 1.56
C GLU A 40 4.28 9.32 0.94
N GLU A 41 4.17 9.23 -0.39
CA GLU A 41 2.88 9.16 -1.08
C GLU A 41 2.11 7.90 -0.73
N ILE A 42 2.78 6.77 -0.60
CA ILE A 42 2.16 5.53 -0.13
C ILE A 42 1.61 5.73 1.29
N ALA A 43 2.40 6.31 2.18
CA ALA A 43 1.95 6.58 3.56
C ALA A 43 0.72 7.48 3.59
N ALA A 44 0.72 8.57 2.84
CA ALA A 44 -0.41 9.49 2.76
C ALA A 44 -1.65 8.80 2.17
N THR A 45 -1.46 7.95 1.18
CA THR A 45 -2.56 7.19 0.55
C THR A 45 -3.15 6.18 1.52
N LEU A 46 -2.30 5.47 2.28
CA LEU A 46 -2.74 4.54 3.33
C LEU A 46 -3.56 5.26 4.41
N ALA A 47 -3.15 6.48 4.80
CA ALA A 47 -3.90 7.29 5.76
C ALA A 47 -5.30 7.62 5.25
N ARG A 48 -5.42 8.01 3.98
CA ARG A 48 -6.71 8.33 3.34
C ARG A 48 -7.60 7.09 3.21
N VAL A 49 -7.01 5.94 2.89
CA VAL A 49 -7.73 4.66 2.85
C VAL A 49 -8.25 4.30 4.24
N ALA A 50 -7.41 4.40 5.27
CA ALA A 50 -7.82 4.10 6.65
C ALA A 50 -9.00 4.97 7.08
N GLU A 51 -8.95 6.26 6.78
CA GLU A 51 -10.03 7.20 7.08
C GLU A 51 -11.33 6.82 6.36
N ALA A 52 -11.24 6.46 5.08
CA ALA A 52 -12.39 6.04 4.30
C ALA A 52 -13.00 4.74 4.85
N ILE A 53 -12.17 3.79 5.25
CA ILE A 53 -12.62 2.53 5.85
C ILE A 53 -13.28 2.76 7.20
N GLU A 54 -12.76 3.68 8.03
CA GLU A 54 -13.41 4.08 9.27
C GLU A 54 -14.82 4.65 9.03
N ARG A 55 -14.96 5.49 8.00
CA ARG A 55 -16.28 6.01 7.61
C ARG A 55 -17.22 4.89 7.20
N LEU A 56 -16.74 3.90 6.44
CA LEU A 56 -17.53 2.73 6.04
C LEU A 56 -17.88 1.83 7.23
N ASP A 57 -17.03 1.76 8.24
CA ASP A 57 -17.34 1.02 9.46
C ASP A 57 -18.49 1.67 10.22
N ARG A 58 -18.52 3.01 10.28
CA ARG A 58 -19.62 3.76 10.92
C ARG A 58 -20.90 3.75 10.09
N ASP A 59 -20.77 3.83 8.77
CA ASP A 59 -21.90 3.83 7.83
C ASP A 59 -21.53 3.03 6.58
N PRO A 60 -21.91 1.73 6.52
CA PRO A 60 -21.62 0.89 5.37
C PRO A 60 -22.27 1.37 4.05
N ALA A 61 -23.27 2.24 4.12
CA ALA A 61 -23.94 2.81 2.96
C ALA A 61 -23.26 4.09 2.43
N ASP A 62 -22.15 4.53 3.03
CA ASP A 62 -21.42 5.72 2.59
C ASP A 62 -20.71 5.48 1.27
N LYS A 63 -21.40 5.75 0.17
CA LYS A 63 -20.87 5.55 -1.18
C LYS A 63 -19.68 6.45 -1.49
N ALA A 64 -19.64 7.65 -0.92
CA ALA A 64 -18.53 8.57 -1.11
C ALA A 64 -17.24 8.00 -0.51
N ALA A 65 -17.31 7.45 0.71
CA ALA A 65 -16.18 6.78 1.35
C ALA A 65 -15.71 5.57 0.54
N ALA A 66 -16.65 4.77 0.01
CA ALA A 66 -16.31 3.63 -0.83
C ALA A 66 -15.53 4.06 -2.09
N ARG A 67 -15.97 5.14 -2.75
CA ARG A 67 -15.27 5.68 -3.93
C ARG A 67 -13.87 6.21 -3.59
N ILE A 68 -13.72 6.86 -2.44
CA ILE A 68 -12.41 7.32 -1.96
C ILE A 68 -11.48 6.13 -1.78
N ALA A 69 -11.93 5.08 -1.08
CA ALA A 69 -11.14 3.88 -0.85
C ALA A 69 -10.68 3.24 -2.17
N VAL A 70 -11.58 3.07 -3.12
CA VAL A 70 -11.28 2.49 -4.44
C VAL A 70 -10.23 3.31 -5.18
N ARG A 71 -10.42 4.63 -5.24
CA ARG A 71 -9.48 5.53 -5.92
C ARG A 71 -8.11 5.51 -5.27
N GLU A 72 -8.06 5.58 -3.95
CA GLU A 72 -6.78 5.60 -3.22
C GLU A 72 -6.05 4.26 -3.32
N PHE A 73 -6.76 3.14 -3.34
CA PHE A 73 -6.15 1.83 -3.60
C PHE A 73 -5.54 1.75 -5.00
N GLY A 74 -6.19 2.35 -6.00
CA GLY A 74 -5.62 2.42 -7.34
C GLY A 74 -4.30 3.21 -7.37
N ARG A 75 -4.26 4.35 -6.69
CA ARG A 75 -3.03 5.15 -6.54
C ARG A 75 -1.95 4.39 -5.81
N LEU A 76 -2.31 3.71 -4.72
CA LEU A 76 -1.38 2.92 -3.92
C LEU A 76 -0.69 1.84 -4.76
N SER A 77 -1.44 1.11 -5.57
CA SER A 77 -0.89 0.07 -6.44
C SER A 77 0.14 0.64 -7.41
N GLY A 78 -0.14 1.81 -7.99
CA GLY A 78 0.78 2.49 -8.90
C GLY A 78 2.08 2.93 -8.20
N TYR A 79 1.99 3.48 -7.01
CA TYR A 79 3.17 3.89 -6.25
C TYR A 79 4.03 2.70 -5.82
N ILE A 80 3.39 1.61 -5.38
CA ILE A 80 4.11 0.38 -5.02
C ILE A 80 4.85 -0.18 -6.24
N GLU A 81 4.18 -0.25 -7.38
CA GLU A 81 4.80 -0.72 -8.62
C GLU A 81 6.02 0.13 -9.00
N THR A 82 5.94 1.45 -8.83
CA THR A 82 7.04 2.36 -9.11
C THR A 82 8.24 2.09 -8.20
N ILE A 83 8.01 1.88 -6.89
CA ILE A 83 9.10 1.54 -5.95
C ILE A 83 9.70 0.18 -6.31
N VAL A 84 8.88 -0.82 -6.59
CA VAL A 84 9.34 -2.16 -6.96
C VAL A 84 10.23 -2.09 -8.19
N THR A 85 9.83 -1.34 -9.21
CA THR A 85 10.63 -1.14 -10.42
C THR A 85 11.97 -0.46 -10.12
N ALA A 86 11.96 0.53 -9.24
CA ALA A 86 13.18 1.27 -8.85
C ALA A 86 14.15 0.42 -8.04
N LEU A 87 13.68 -0.64 -7.39
CA LEU A 87 14.50 -1.55 -6.58
C LEU A 87 14.97 -2.78 -7.37
N GLU A 88 14.61 -2.92 -8.62
CA GLU A 88 15.07 -4.03 -9.46
C GLU A 88 16.60 -4.04 -9.53
N GLY A 89 17.19 -5.24 -9.32
CA GLY A 89 18.64 -5.42 -9.28
C GLY A 89 19.30 -5.08 -7.94
N ARG A 90 18.57 -4.53 -6.98
CA ARG A 90 19.09 -4.14 -5.66
C ARG A 90 18.54 -4.98 -4.52
N VAL A 91 17.35 -5.52 -4.67
CA VAL A 91 16.71 -6.40 -3.69
C VAL A 91 16.69 -7.82 -4.24
N ASP A 92 16.73 -8.83 -3.36
CA ASP A 92 16.63 -10.24 -3.74
C ASP A 92 15.49 -10.45 -4.76
N GLY A 93 15.83 -11.01 -5.91
CA GLY A 93 14.89 -11.21 -7.01
C GLY A 93 13.66 -12.04 -6.63
N ARG A 94 13.79 -12.97 -5.67
CA ARG A 94 12.67 -13.78 -5.17
C ARG A 94 11.68 -12.95 -4.40
N ARG A 95 12.16 -12.04 -3.54
CA ARG A 95 11.32 -11.12 -2.77
C ARG A 95 10.57 -10.18 -3.69
N LEU A 96 11.28 -9.62 -4.65
CA LEU A 96 10.72 -8.72 -5.64
C LEU A 96 9.66 -9.43 -6.50
N ALA A 97 9.95 -10.64 -6.99
CA ALA A 97 9.01 -11.44 -7.78
C ALA A 97 7.73 -11.78 -6.99
N GLY A 98 7.86 -12.02 -5.70
CA GLY A 98 6.71 -12.26 -4.81
C GLY A 98 5.75 -11.07 -4.74
N VAL A 99 6.29 -9.87 -4.62
CA VAL A 99 5.46 -8.64 -4.59
C VAL A 99 4.88 -8.35 -5.97
N LYS A 100 5.66 -8.49 -7.03
CA LYS A 100 5.15 -8.32 -8.41
C LYS A 100 3.97 -9.25 -8.70
N ARG A 101 4.05 -10.51 -8.28
CA ARG A 101 2.97 -11.48 -8.46
C ARG A 101 1.71 -11.06 -7.72
N ARG A 102 1.85 -10.55 -6.49
CA ARG A 102 0.71 -10.05 -5.72
C ARG A 102 0.08 -8.82 -6.35
N LEU A 103 0.89 -7.91 -6.90
CA LEU A 103 0.40 -6.74 -7.64
C LEU A 103 -0.38 -7.15 -8.88
N GLU A 104 0.13 -8.11 -9.65
CA GLU A 104 -0.56 -8.66 -10.82
C GLU A 104 -1.89 -9.30 -10.42
N GLY A 105 -1.91 -10.03 -9.30
CA GLY A 105 -3.12 -10.63 -8.75
C GLY A 105 -4.20 -9.60 -8.41
N LEU A 106 -3.81 -8.40 -7.96
CA LEU A 106 -4.76 -7.31 -7.72
C LEU A 106 -5.43 -6.86 -9.02
N ALA A 107 -4.66 -6.74 -10.10
CA ALA A 107 -5.19 -6.31 -11.39
C ALA A 107 -6.15 -7.35 -12.00
N ASP A 108 -5.90 -8.63 -11.77
CA ASP A 108 -6.67 -9.74 -12.35
C ASP A 108 -8.03 -9.96 -11.66
N ASP A 109 -8.21 -9.45 -10.45
CA ASP A 109 -9.42 -9.70 -9.65
C ASP A 109 -10.63 -8.84 -10.06
N GLY A 110 -10.49 -8.02 -11.08
CA GLY A 110 -11.57 -7.20 -11.59
C GLY A 110 -11.87 -5.95 -10.74
N PRO A 111 -12.94 -5.23 -11.03
CA PRO A 111 -13.25 -3.97 -10.33
C PRO A 111 -13.58 -4.21 -8.85
N ILE A 112 -13.15 -3.26 -8.02
CA ILE A 112 -13.43 -3.28 -6.59
C ILE A 112 -14.89 -2.88 -6.39
N THR A 113 -15.63 -3.70 -5.63
CA THR A 113 -17.01 -3.38 -5.26
C THR A 113 -17.09 -3.11 -3.76
N ALA A 114 -17.78 -2.02 -3.41
CA ALA A 114 -18.12 -1.77 -2.02
C ALA A 114 -19.17 -2.79 -1.59
N THR A 115 -18.90 -3.53 -0.52
CA THR A 115 -19.85 -4.49 0.04
C THR A 115 -20.47 -3.95 1.32
N VAL A 116 -21.67 -4.48 1.65
CA VAL A 116 -22.41 -4.12 2.87
C VAL A 116 -21.72 -4.64 4.14
N ARG A 117 -20.75 -5.56 4.00
CA ARG A 117 -20.04 -6.14 5.15
C ARG A 117 -19.06 -5.14 5.75
N ARG A 118 -19.16 -4.89 7.04
CA ARG A 118 -18.27 -4.01 7.76
C ARG A 118 -16.82 -4.50 7.71
N PRO A 119 -15.85 -3.60 7.49
CA PRO A 119 -14.43 -3.93 7.64
C PRO A 119 -14.13 -4.29 9.10
N ASP A 120 -13.14 -5.15 9.29
CA ASP A 120 -12.63 -5.45 10.62
C ASP A 120 -11.77 -4.27 11.11
N THR A 121 -11.96 -3.85 12.36
CA THR A 121 -11.14 -2.78 12.97
C THR A 121 -9.65 -3.12 12.97
N SER A 122 -9.28 -4.40 13.02
CA SER A 122 -7.89 -4.82 12.90
C SER A 122 -7.24 -4.39 11.58
N HIS A 123 -8.02 -4.27 10.51
CA HIS A 123 -7.52 -3.78 9.21
C HIS A 123 -7.11 -2.32 9.29
N ILE A 124 -7.84 -1.50 10.05
CA ILE A 124 -7.53 -0.08 10.26
C ILE A 124 -6.20 0.05 10.99
N GLU A 125 -5.99 -0.76 12.03
CA GLU A 125 -4.74 -0.77 12.78
C GLU A 125 -3.56 -1.22 11.92
N ARG A 126 -3.75 -2.23 11.07
CA ARG A 126 -2.73 -2.70 10.14
C ARG A 126 -2.39 -1.64 9.08
N LEU A 127 -3.38 -0.91 8.58
CA LEU A 127 -3.16 0.21 7.68
C LEU A 127 -2.35 1.33 8.35
N ALA A 128 -2.64 1.64 9.61
CA ALA A 128 -1.88 2.63 10.37
C ALA A 128 -0.42 2.20 10.59
N ALA A 129 -0.19 0.92 10.87
CA ALA A 129 1.16 0.37 11.01
C ALA A 129 1.93 0.45 9.68
N ALA A 130 1.29 0.13 8.57
CA ALA A 130 1.89 0.24 7.24
C ALA A 130 2.23 1.69 6.90
N GLU A 131 1.35 2.64 7.21
CA GLU A 131 1.61 4.07 7.06
C GLU A 131 2.88 4.48 7.81
N GLY A 132 2.98 4.12 9.07
CA GLY A 132 4.15 4.42 9.90
C GLY A 132 5.45 3.86 9.31
N TYR A 133 5.41 2.64 8.80
CA TYR A 133 6.56 2.03 8.15
C TYR A 133 7.03 2.85 6.93
N PHE A 134 6.12 3.23 6.05
CA PHE A 134 6.49 3.98 4.85
C PHE A 134 6.96 5.40 5.15
N ARG A 135 6.42 6.04 6.20
CA ARG A 135 6.94 7.34 6.66
C ARG A 135 8.36 7.22 7.20
N ALA A 136 8.63 6.20 8.00
CA ALA A 136 9.97 5.94 8.53
C ALA A 136 10.96 5.63 7.41
N LEU A 137 10.56 4.87 6.40
CA LEU A 137 11.38 4.58 5.22
C LEU A 137 11.72 5.88 4.48
N ALA A 138 10.74 6.75 4.24
CA ALA A 138 10.96 8.02 3.58
C ALA A 138 11.96 8.89 4.36
N ASP A 139 11.79 9.00 5.67
CA ASP A 139 12.68 9.77 6.53
C ASP A 139 14.10 9.22 6.51
N SER A 140 14.27 7.91 6.56
CA SER A 140 15.59 7.27 6.56
C SER A 140 16.34 7.48 5.24
N LEU A 141 15.62 7.55 4.11
CA LEU A 141 16.22 7.76 2.80
C LEU A 141 16.62 9.22 2.53
N ARG A 142 16.14 10.16 3.34
CA ARG A 142 16.42 11.60 3.20
C ARG A 142 17.53 12.14 4.09
N ILE A 143 18.19 11.28 4.81
CA ILE A 143 19.30 11.66 5.70
C ILE A 143 20.55 12.06 4.88
#